data_f38a9fbcf9ecc883684eec5bc29702d0
#
_entry.id   f38a9fbcf9ecc883684eec5bc29702d0
#
_cell.length_a   1.000
_cell.length_b   1.000
_cell.length_c   1.000
_cell.angle_alpha   90.00
_cell.angle_beta   90.00
_cell.angle_gamma   90.00
#
_symmetry.space_group_name_H-M   'P 1'
#
loop_
_entity.id
_entity.type
_entity.pdbx_description
1 polymer ?
#
loop_
_entity_poly.entity_id
_entity_poly.type
_entity_poly.pdbx_seq_one_letter_code
_entity_poly.pdbx_strand_id
1 'polypeptide(L)'
;MKQEEKRIKKRVGLITFHASHNNGSMLQALALQNMLKKYGCEVEIIDFSNEGQRNLYAPLPKAHNWKQVIKRAIWRTNYKELLKQYESYEAFSKKYFYLTEKKYYNSSELYELNEKYDAFIVGSDQVWNIKCIDADEAYFLTFVKDKPVFAYAVSFGANNAFAPEENGKYVKYFDKFCKVSVREKNAQKWTLEATGKKVPICLDPTMLYSESEWEQMVDIGNEPIINGKYIFYYCFGINEEIQKFLQWLSHKTGLPVYFIEAKEWTLKMCWRHGIKLVKHYGPDVYMNLVKYADLFI
;
A
#
# COMPACT_ATOMS: atom_id res chain seq x y z
N MET A 1 12.94 18.61 41.72
CA MET A 1 13.17 17.49 40.78
C MET A 1 11.82 16.83 40.53
N LYS A 2 11.17 17.08 39.38
CA LYS A 2 9.98 16.35 38.96
C LYS A 2 10.49 14.98 38.46
N GLN A 3 10.08 13.91 39.11
CA GLN A 3 10.25 12.57 38.58
C GLN A 3 9.53 12.52 37.23
N GLU A 4 10.26 12.35 36.11
CA GLU A 4 9.67 11.95 34.88
C GLU A 4 9.13 10.51 35.11
N GLU A 5 7.83 10.40 35.32
CA GLU A 5 7.15 9.11 35.25
C GLU A 5 7.48 8.51 33.89
N LYS A 6 8.21 7.40 33.91
CA LYS A 6 8.56 6.61 32.72
C LYS A 6 7.25 6.09 32.13
N ARG A 7 6.65 6.87 31.23
CA ARG A 7 5.41 6.49 30.52
C ARG A 7 5.66 5.15 29.85
N ILE A 8 5.01 4.11 30.34
CA ILE A 8 5.04 2.78 29.72
C ILE A 8 4.51 2.93 28.29
N LYS A 9 5.37 2.71 27.30
CA LYS A 9 4.98 2.75 25.89
C LYS A 9 3.96 1.66 25.61
N LYS A 10 2.86 2.02 24.95
CA LYS A 10 1.87 1.04 24.51
C LYS A 10 2.39 0.28 23.30
N ARG A 11 2.32 -1.05 23.35
CA ARG A 11 2.66 -1.94 22.23
C ARG A 11 1.46 -2.04 21.30
N VAL A 12 1.63 -1.69 20.04
CA VAL A 12 0.57 -1.59 19.04
C VAL A 12 0.87 -2.52 17.86
N GLY A 13 -0.04 -3.42 17.59
CA GLY A 13 -0.04 -4.21 16.35
C GLY A 13 -0.73 -3.43 15.23
N LEU A 14 0.00 -3.09 14.18
CA LEU A 14 -0.52 -2.44 12.98
C LEU A 14 -0.74 -3.47 11.87
N ILE A 15 -1.96 -3.56 11.33
CA ILE A 15 -2.26 -4.40 10.16
C ILE A 15 -2.68 -3.53 8.98
N THR A 16 -2.03 -3.71 7.83
CA THR A 16 -2.28 -2.96 6.60
C THR A 16 -1.73 -3.72 5.38
N PHE A 17 -1.93 -3.19 4.18
CA PHE A 17 -1.37 -3.73 2.93
C PHE A 17 0.14 -3.43 2.78
N HIS A 18 0.95 -3.78 3.79
CA HIS A 18 2.40 -3.57 3.78
C HIS A 18 3.15 -4.53 2.84
N ALA A 19 2.60 -5.73 2.60
CA ALA A 19 3.19 -6.75 1.73
C ALA A 19 2.71 -6.64 0.26
N SER A 20 2.02 -5.55 -0.07
CA SER A 20 1.66 -5.21 -1.45
C SER A 20 2.85 -4.59 -2.14
N HIS A 21 3.35 -5.18 -3.24
CA HIS A 21 4.41 -4.56 -4.04
C HIS A 21 3.84 -3.41 -4.88
N ASN A 22 3.37 -2.41 -4.18
CA ASN A 22 2.80 -1.16 -4.68
C ASN A 22 3.39 -0.01 -3.87
N ASN A 23 3.88 1.02 -4.56
CA ASN A 23 4.58 2.14 -3.90
C ASN A 23 3.69 2.85 -2.89
N GLY A 24 2.43 3.14 -3.24
CA GLY A 24 1.48 3.80 -2.35
C GLY A 24 1.18 2.99 -1.10
N SER A 25 0.93 1.68 -1.28
CA SER A 25 0.63 0.77 -0.15
C SER A 25 1.79 0.68 0.84
N MET A 26 3.03 0.60 0.34
CA MET A 26 4.20 0.50 1.21
C MET A 26 4.53 1.83 1.89
N LEU A 27 4.44 2.93 1.16
CA LEU A 27 4.72 4.26 1.73
C LEU A 27 3.69 4.66 2.79
N GLN A 28 2.39 4.37 2.59
CA GLN A 28 1.39 4.64 3.61
C GLN A 28 1.60 3.78 4.87
N ALA A 29 2.02 2.52 4.71
CA ALA A 29 2.32 1.65 5.84
C ALA A 29 3.50 2.19 6.66
N LEU A 30 4.58 2.61 5.99
CA LEU A 30 5.74 3.25 6.62
C LEU A 30 5.36 4.55 7.34
N ALA A 31 4.58 5.40 6.67
CA ALA A 31 4.14 6.67 7.24
C ALA A 31 3.31 6.45 8.51
N LEU A 32 2.34 5.54 8.50
CA LEU A 32 1.51 5.25 9.68
C LEU A 32 2.33 4.63 10.81
N GLN A 33 3.22 3.67 10.51
CA GLN A 33 4.16 3.11 11.48
C GLN A 33 4.96 4.22 12.20
N ASN A 34 5.56 5.13 11.44
CA ASN A 34 6.37 6.19 12.01
C ASN A 34 5.53 7.24 12.76
N MET A 35 4.32 7.53 12.30
CA MET A 35 3.40 8.42 13.00
C MET A 35 3.04 7.88 14.39
N LEU A 36 2.69 6.61 14.50
CA LEU A 36 2.41 5.97 15.79
C LEU A 36 3.63 5.98 16.71
N LYS A 37 4.84 5.78 16.18
CA LYS A 37 6.09 5.90 16.94
C LYS A 37 6.32 7.34 17.42
N LYS A 38 6.06 8.34 16.59
CA LYS A 38 6.17 9.77 16.93
C LYS A 38 5.22 10.13 18.10
N TYR A 39 4.07 9.46 18.20
CA TYR A 39 3.14 9.57 19.33
C TYR A 39 3.49 8.69 20.54
N GLY A 40 4.65 8.06 20.56
CA GLY A 40 5.18 7.33 21.70
C GLY A 40 4.72 5.87 21.80
N CYS A 41 4.15 5.30 20.74
CA CYS A 41 3.83 3.88 20.69
C CYS A 41 5.06 3.03 20.32
N GLU A 42 5.13 1.82 20.85
CA GLU A 42 5.96 0.74 20.32
C GLU A 42 5.15 -0.03 19.29
N VAL A 43 5.53 0.09 18.02
CA VAL A 43 4.71 -0.39 16.89
C VAL A 43 5.44 -1.47 16.12
N GLU A 44 4.72 -2.56 15.85
CA GLU A 44 5.12 -3.55 14.86
C GLU A 44 4.01 -3.67 13.81
N ILE A 45 4.38 -3.73 12.54
CA ILE A 45 3.47 -4.12 11.48
C ILE A 45 3.34 -5.65 11.53
N ILE A 46 2.12 -6.12 11.64
CA ILE A 46 1.82 -7.56 11.61
C ILE A 46 2.11 -8.06 10.18
N ASP A 47 3.15 -8.89 10.04
CA ASP A 47 3.55 -9.46 8.74
C ASP A 47 2.54 -10.52 8.28
N PHE A 48 1.36 -10.03 7.89
CA PHE A 48 0.24 -10.83 7.40
C PHE A 48 0.08 -10.64 5.90
N SER A 49 0.02 -11.76 5.17
CA SER A 49 -0.32 -11.77 3.76
C SER A 49 -1.05 -13.05 3.39
N ASN A 50 -2.30 -12.95 2.96
CA ASN A 50 -3.07 -14.12 2.53
C ASN A 50 -2.59 -14.67 1.16
N GLU A 51 -3.11 -15.82 0.74
CA GLU A 51 -2.70 -16.46 -0.52
C GLU A 51 -2.99 -15.57 -1.74
N GLY A 52 -4.10 -14.82 -1.73
CA GLY A 52 -4.47 -13.91 -2.82
C GLY A 52 -3.40 -12.85 -3.04
N GLN A 53 -2.97 -12.18 -1.97
CA GLN A 53 -1.93 -11.15 -2.02
C GLN A 53 -0.58 -11.72 -2.47
N ARG A 54 -0.14 -12.82 -1.86
CA ARG A 54 1.14 -13.47 -2.24
C ARG A 54 1.16 -13.89 -3.70
N ASN A 55 0.04 -14.42 -4.20
CA ASN A 55 -0.06 -14.81 -5.61
C ASN A 55 -0.07 -13.59 -6.54
N LEU A 56 -0.79 -12.51 -6.17
CA LEU A 56 -0.87 -11.29 -6.97
C LEU A 56 0.52 -10.67 -7.20
N TYR A 57 1.32 -10.59 -6.14
CA TYR A 57 2.64 -9.95 -6.19
C TYR A 57 3.80 -10.91 -6.48
N ALA A 58 3.59 -12.23 -6.53
CA ALA A 58 4.64 -13.17 -6.94
C ALA A 58 5.23 -12.80 -8.32
N PRO A 59 6.55 -12.96 -8.56
CA PRO A 59 7.15 -12.73 -9.87
C PRO A 59 6.47 -13.52 -10.99
N LEU A 60 6.05 -14.77 -10.67
CA LEU A 60 5.27 -15.62 -11.56
C LEU A 60 4.00 -16.12 -10.85
N PRO A 61 2.88 -15.36 -10.90
CA PRO A 61 1.62 -15.76 -10.30
C PRO A 61 1.11 -17.12 -10.80
N LYS A 62 0.37 -17.84 -9.96
CA LYS A 62 -0.33 -19.06 -10.36
C LYS A 62 -1.33 -18.74 -11.48
N ALA A 63 -1.44 -19.61 -12.46
CA ALA A 63 -2.39 -19.46 -13.56
C ALA A 63 -3.61 -20.35 -13.29
N HIS A 64 -4.81 -19.76 -13.33
CA HIS A 64 -6.09 -20.45 -13.11
C HIS A 64 -6.92 -20.63 -14.39
N ASN A 65 -6.48 -20.02 -15.50
CA ASN A 65 -7.13 -20.16 -16.80
C ASN A 65 -6.11 -20.04 -17.94
N TRP A 66 -6.53 -20.41 -19.15
CA TRP A 66 -5.65 -20.43 -20.32
C TRP A 66 -5.03 -19.07 -20.67
N LYS A 67 -5.75 -17.97 -20.47
CA LYS A 67 -5.22 -16.60 -20.70
C LYS A 67 -4.08 -16.28 -19.72
N GLN A 68 -4.22 -16.70 -18.48
CA GLN A 68 -3.16 -16.54 -17.47
C GLN A 68 -1.96 -17.46 -17.74
N VAL A 69 -2.19 -18.65 -18.33
CA VAL A 69 -1.09 -19.53 -18.75
C VAL A 69 -0.24 -18.84 -19.83
N ILE A 70 -0.87 -18.22 -20.84
CA ILE A 70 -0.16 -17.45 -21.87
C ILE A 70 0.60 -16.27 -21.25
N LYS A 71 -0.06 -15.46 -20.40
CA LYS A 71 0.59 -14.37 -19.69
C LYS A 71 1.82 -14.85 -18.90
N ARG A 72 1.67 -15.96 -18.17
CA ARG A 72 2.75 -16.56 -17.39
C ARG A 72 3.93 -17.02 -18.26
N ALA A 73 3.67 -17.55 -19.45
CA ALA A 73 4.73 -17.91 -20.39
C ALA A 73 5.55 -16.69 -20.82
N ILE A 74 4.88 -15.56 -21.12
CA ILE A 74 5.53 -14.28 -21.45
C ILE A 74 6.29 -13.74 -20.24
N TRP A 75 5.71 -13.78 -19.04
CA TRP A 75 6.38 -13.36 -17.82
C TRP A 75 7.63 -14.19 -17.53
N ARG A 76 7.60 -15.49 -17.84
CA ARG A 76 8.75 -16.39 -17.66
C ARG A 76 9.95 -15.96 -18.51
N THR A 77 9.74 -15.43 -19.71
CA THR A 77 10.84 -14.91 -20.55
C THR A 77 11.51 -13.66 -19.95
N ASN A 78 10.79 -12.93 -19.09
CA ASN A 78 11.27 -11.73 -18.39
C ASN A 78 11.53 -11.97 -16.90
N TYR A 79 11.62 -13.23 -16.47
CA TYR A 79 11.64 -13.60 -15.05
C TYR A 79 12.72 -12.90 -14.25
N LYS A 80 13.93 -12.78 -14.80
CA LYS A 80 15.04 -12.10 -14.11
C LYS A 80 14.73 -10.64 -13.76
N GLU A 81 14.09 -9.93 -14.67
CA GLU A 81 13.71 -8.53 -14.47
C GLU A 81 12.56 -8.40 -13.46
N LEU A 82 11.57 -9.29 -13.56
CA LEU A 82 10.46 -9.35 -12.60
C LEU A 82 10.95 -9.72 -11.19
N LEU A 83 11.94 -10.61 -11.10
CA LEU A 83 12.54 -10.98 -9.82
C LEU A 83 13.28 -9.80 -9.19
N LYS A 84 14.08 -9.06 -9.95
CA LYS A 84 14.75 -7.85 -9.46
C LYS A 84 13.77 -6.79 -8.95
N GLN A 85 12.65 -6.60 -9.66
CA GLN A 85 11.59 -5.70 -9.21
C GLN A 85 10.98 -6.20 -7.89
N TYR A 86 10.67 -7.49 -7.79
CA TYR A 86 10.17 -8.11 -6.56
C TYR A 86 11.14 -7.91 -5.39
N GLU A 87 12.42 -8.22 -5.61
CA GLU A 87 13.49 -8.09 -4.60
C GLU A 87 13.67 -6.64 -4.11
N SER A 88 13.42 -5.65 -4.98
CA SER A 88 13.48 -4.23 -4.58
C SER A 88 12.41 -3.89 -3.52
N TYR A 89 11.18 -4.39 -3.69
CA TYR A 89 10.12 -4.21 -2.69
C TYR A 89 10.40 -4.96 -1.38
N GLU A 90 10.92 -6.19 -1.47
CA GLU A 90 11.31 -6.96 -0.29
C GLU A 90 12.48 -6.28 0.48
N ALA A 91 13.45 -5.74 -0.25
CA ALA A 91 14.55 -4.98 0.35
C ALA A 91 14.06 -3.73 1.07
N PHE A 92 13.12 -2.99 0.48
CA PHE A 92 12.48 -1.84 1.12
C PHE A 92 11.77 -2.25 2.41
N SER A 93 10.96 -3.30 2.34
CA SER A 93 10.25 -3.84 3.50
C SER A 93 11.21 -4.20 4.63
N LYS A 94 12.26 -4.96 4.31
CA LYS A 94 13.28 -5.37 5.27
C LYS A 94 14.06 -4.20 5.89
N LYS A 95 14.28 -3.12 5.13
CA LYS A 95 15.06 -1.95 5.58
C LYS A 95 14.24 -1.02 6.47
N TYR A 96 12.95 -0.86 6.21
CA TYR A 96 12.16 0.24 6.79
C TYR A 96 11.01 -0.19 7.70
N PHE A 97 10.50 -1.41 7.55
CA PHE A 97 9.37 -1.86 8.39
C PHE A 97 9.85 -2.56 9.66
N TYR A 98 9.16 -2.29 10.75
CA TYR A 98 9.25 -3.06 11.99
C TYR A 98 8.19 -4.14 11.94
N LEU A 99 8.52 -5.25 11.30
CA LEU A 99 7.62 -6.39 11.14
C LEU A 99 7.63 -7.29 12.37
N THR A 100 6.52 -8.01 12.57
CA THR A 100 6.53 -9.15 13.50
C THR A 100 7.60 -10.17 13.07
N GLU A 101 8.24 -10.82 14.04
CA GLU A 101 9.27 -11.84 13.76
C GLU A 101 8.70 -12.99 12.92
N LYS A 102 7.47 -13.42 13.22
CA LYS A 102 6.75 -14.45 12.49
C LYS A 102 5.90 -13.84 11.38
N LYS A 103 5.92 -14.48 10.20
CA LYS A 103 4.96 -14.24 9.11
C LYS A 103 3.67 -15.02 9.34
N TYR A 104 2.55 -14.37 9.05
CA TYR A 104 1.21 -14.94 9.17
C TYR A 104 0.56 -15.08 7.79
N TYR A 105 -0.03 -16.23 7.54
CA TYR A 105 -0.59 -16.57 6.25
C TYR A 105 -2.10 -16.76 6.27
N ASN A 106 -2.65 -17.00 7.45
CA ASN A 106 -4.06 -17.19 7.70
C ASN A 106 -4.51 -16.34 8.88
N SER A 107 -5.72 -15.81 8.82
CA SER A 107 -6.29 -15.01 9.91
C SER A 107 -6.39 -15.76 11.24
N SER A 108 -6.55 -17.09 11.20
CA SER A 108 -6.56 -17.92 12.40
C SER A 108 -5.24 -17.94 13.18
N GLU A 109 -4.12 -17.70 12.54
CA GLU A 109 -2.82 -17.63 13.19
C GLU A 109 -2.63 -16.35 14.02
N LEU A 110 -3.42 -15.31 13.73
CA LEU A 110 -3.29 -13.98 14.35
C LEU A 110 -3.80 -13.92 15.79
N TYR A 111 -4.55 -14.93 16.24
CA TYR A 111 -5.10 -14.93 17.61
C TYR A 111 -4.04 -14.89 18.70
N GLU A 112 -2.86 -15.44 18.46
CA GLU A 112 -1.74 -15.41 19.42
C GLU A 112 -1.24 -13.99 19.72
N LEU A 113 -1.47 -13.05 18.81
CA LEU A 113 -1.04 -11.65 18.96
C LEU A 113 -1.77 -10.88 20.05
N ASN A 114 -2.92 -11.40 20.54
CA ASN A 114 -3.65 -10.79 21.64
C ASN A 114 -2.82 -10.69 22.93
N GLU A 115 -1.89 -11.60 23.15
CA GLU A 115 -1.00 -11.59 24.32
C GLU A 115 0.20 -10.64 24.12
N LYS A 116 0.47 -10.27 22.87
CA LYS A 116 1.66 -9.46 22.52
C LYS A 116 1.39 -7.95 22.57
N TYR A 117 0.19 -7.51 22.17
CA TYR A 117 -0.11 -6.10 21.99
C TYR A 117 -1.17 -5.58 22.96
N ASP A 118 -1.04 -4.29 23.32
CA ASP A 118 -2.00 -3.58 24.16
C ASP A 118 -3.18 -3.02 23.36
N ALA A 119 -2.99 -2.79 22.05
CA ALA A 119 -4.00 -2.30 21.13
C ALA A 119 -3.66 -2.70 19.69
N PHE A 120 -4.67 -2.64 18.81
CA PHE A 120 -4.49 -2.90 17.39
C PHE A 120 -5.03 -1.76 16.54
N ILE A 121 -4.35 -1.48 15.43
CA ILE A 121 -4.76 -0.48 14.46
C ILE A 121 -4.79 -1.13 13.07
N VAL A 122 -5.85 -0.88 12.31
CA VAL A 122 -5.93 -1.21 10.89
C VAL A 122 -5.90 0.06 10.05
N GLY A 123 -5.24 0.00 8.93
CA GLY A 123 -5.22 1.07 7.95
C GLY A 123 -3.79 1.59 7.67
N SER A 124 -3.64 2.52 6.80
CA SER A 124 -4.61 3.08 5.84
C SER A 124 -4.91 2.09 4.70
N ASP A 125 -4.96 2.56 3.44
CA ASP A 125 -5.18 1.77 2.24
C ASP A 125 -6.58 1.13 2.10
N GLN A 126 -6.80 0.40 1.01
CA GLN A 126 -8.08 -0.22 0.65
C GLN A 126 -8.36 -1.51 1.45
N VAL A 127 -7.94 -1.54 2.71
CA VAL A 127 -8.05 -2.74 3.56
C VAL A 127 -9.50 -3.21 3.79
N TRP A 128 -10.49 -2.33 3.57
CA TRP A 128 -11.92 -2.67 3.63
C TRP A 128 -12.59 -2.78 2.24
N ASN A 129 -11.79 -2.88 1.17
CA ASN A 129 -12.29 -3.20 -0.16
C ASN A 129 -12.46 -4.72 -0.30
N ILE A 130 -13.65 -5.20 -0.03
CA ILE A 130 -14.01 -6.64 -0.01
C ILE A 130 -13.97 -7.32 -1.39
N LYS A 131 -13.79 -6.56 -2.48
CA LYS A 131 -13.66 -7.10 -3.85
C LYS A 131 -12.20 -7.24 -4.29
N CYS A 132 -11.25 -6.81 -3.47
CA CYS A 132 -9.85 -7.07 -3.75
C CYS A 132 -9.54 -8.56 -3.62
N ILE A 133 -8.56 -9.04 -4.42
CA ILE A 133 -8.12 -10.44 -4.38
C ILE A 133 -7.47 -10.82 -3.05
N ASP A 134 -6.95 -9.83 -2.34
CA ASP A 134 -6.30 -9.91 -1.04
C ASP A 134 -7.23 -9.48 0.13
N ALA A 135 -8.54 -9.31 -0.15
CA ALA A 135 -9.51 -9.05 0.90
C ALA A 135 -9.51 -10.16 1.95
N ASP A 136 -9.52 -9.78 3.23
CA ASP A 136 -9.50 -10.71 4.35
C ASP A 136 -10.19 -10.10 5.59
N GLU A 137 -10.84 -10.95 6.40
CA GLU A 137 -11.46 -10.51 7.65
C GLU A 137 -10.45 -10.08 8.72
N ALA A 138 -9.19 -10.46 8.57
CA ALA A 138 -8.09 -9.99 9.40
C ALA A 138 -8.00 -8.45 9.41
N TYR A 139 -8.31 -7.80 8.27
CA TYR A 139 -8.33 -6.33 8.17
C TYR A 139 -9.52 -5.67 8.86
N PHE A 140 -10.52 -6.45 9.30
CA PHE A 140 -11.56 -6.01 10.24
C PHE A 140 -11.17 -6.33 11.69
N LEU A 141 -9.94 -6.75 11.95
CA LEU A 141 -9.40 -7.12 13.26
C LEU A 141 -10.24 -8.19 13.97
N THR A 142 -10.85 -9.11 13.22
CA THR A 142 -11.76 -10.15 13.76
C THR A 142 -11.10 -11.06 14.76
N PHE A 143 -9.78 -11.23 14.67
CA PHE A 143 -8.96 -12.05 15.58
C PHE A 143 -8.71 -11.39 16.95
N VAL A 144 -8.98 -10.09 17.09
CA VAL A 144 -8.70 -9.38 18.36
C VAL A 144 -9.80 -9.64 19.37
N LYS A 145 -9.39 -9.99 20.61
CA LYS A 145 -10.25 -10.21 21.79
C LYS A 145 -9.85 -9.22 22.89
N ASP A 146 -10.86 -8.59 23.51
CA ASP A 146 -10.71 -7.78 24.73
C ASP A 146 -9.58 -6.71 24.71
N LYS A 147 -9.20 -6.27 23.52
CA LYS A 147 -8.20 -5.19 23.32
C LYS A 147 -8.83 -4.05 22.51
N PRO A 148 -8.41 -2.80 22.78
CA PRO A 148 -8.82 -1.66 21.97
C PRO A 148 -8.41 -1.83 20.51
N VAL A 149 -9.35 -1.58 19.59
CA VAL A 149 -9.12 -1.61 18.14
C VAL A 149 -9.50 -0.28 17.51
N PHE A 150 -8.69 0.14 16.53
CA PHE A 150 -8.81 1.41 15.85
C PHE A 150 -8.69 1.23 14.34
N ALA A 151 -9.37 2.09 13.57
CA ALA A 151 -9.22 2.16 12.13
C ALA A 151 -8.81 3.57 11.72
N TYR A 152 -7.65 3.71 11.08
CA TYR A 152 -7.13 4.99 10.63
C TYR A 152 -7.17 5.10 9.11
N ALA A 153 -7.92 6.10 8.61
CA ALA A 153 -8.01 6.44 7.19
C ALA A 153 -8.20 5.21 6.28
N VAL A 154 -9.01 4.24 6.72
CA VAL A 154 -9.28 3.04 5.93
C VAL A 154 -10.10 3.40 4.69
N SER A 155 -9.82 2.72 3.58
CA SER A 155 -10.54 2.89 2.32
C SER A 155 -11.34 1.64 1.98
N PHE A 156 -12.52 1.86 1.42
CA PHE A 156 -13.35 0.83 0.81
C PHE A 156 -13.08 0.67 -0.69
N GLY A 157 -12.18 1.50 -1.25
CA GLY A 157 -12.05 1.64 -2.69
C GLY A 157 -13.36 2.05 -3.34
N ALA A 158 -13.74 1.37 -4.42
CA ALA A 158 -15.01 1.61 -5.11
C ALA A 158 -16.15 0.67 -4.64
N ASN A 159 -15.94 -0.14 -3.58
CA ASN A 159 -16.86 -1.19 -3.17
C ASN A 159 -17.35 -0.97 -1.74
N ASN A 160 -18.68 -0.94 -1.59
CA ASN A 160 -19.32 -0.76 -0.28
C ASN A 160 -19.30 -2.06 0.52
N ALA A 161 -18.40 -2.18 1.50
CA ALA A 161 -18.30 -3.34 2.39
C ALA A 161 -19.56 -3.51 3.29
N PHE A 162 -20.38 -2.48 3.45
CA PHE A 162 -21.57 -2.51 4.29
C PHE A 162 -22.86 -2.61 3.48
N ALA A 163 -22.76 -2.82 2.16
CA ALA A 163 -23.93 -2.99 1.31
C ALA A 163 -24.78 -4.19 1.77
N PRO A 164 -26.12 -4.08 1.71
CA PRO A 164 -27.01 -5.18 2.11
C PRO A 164 -26.77 -6.49 1.36
N GLU A 165 -26.30 -6.41 0.11
CA GLU A 165 -25.97 -7.56 -0.74
C GLU A 165 -24.84 -8.41 -0.15
N GLU A 166 -23.99 -7.82 0.66
CA GLU A 166 -22.91 -8.52 1.39
C GLU A 166 -23.37 -9.08 2.75
N ASN A 167 -24.70 -9.24 2.93
CA ASN A 167 -25.37 -9.83 4.10
C ASN A 167 -25.09 -9.13 5.43
N GLY A 168 -24.71 -7.86 5.43
CA GLY A 168 -24.40 -7.09 6.64
C GLY A 168 -23.29 -7.69 7.52
N LYS A 169 -22.53 -8.67 7.01
CA LYS A 169 -21.48 -9.37 7.72
C LYS A 169 -20.44 -8.41 8.32
N TYR A 170 -19.99 -7.47 7.51
CA TYR A 170 -18.96 -6.53 7.90
C TYR A 170 -19.43 -5.44 8.84
N VAL A 171 -20.74 -5.12 8.83
CA VAL A 171 -21.35 -4.16 9.77
C VAL A 171 -21.17 -4.60 11.22
N LYS A 172 -21.29 -5.90 11.49
CA LYS A 172 -21.09 -6.47 12.84
C LYS A 172 -19.69 -6.26 13.38
N TYR A 173 -18.68 -6.18 12.50
CA TYR A 173 -17.29 -5.95 12.92
C TYR A 173 -17.02 -4.50 13.28
N PHE A 174 -17.84 -3.57 12.76
CA PHE A 174 -17.66 -2.15 12.99
C PHE A 174 -17.84 -1.76 14.47
N ASP A 175 -18.77 -2.37 15.18
CA ASP A 175 -19.11 -2.00 16.56
C ASP A 175 -17.99 -2.24 17.57
N LYS A 176 -17.03 -3.11 17.26
CA LYS A 176 -15.88 -3.35 18.14
C LYS A 176 -14.84 -2.23 18.10
N PHE A 177 -14.86 -1.36 17.07
CA PHE A 177 -13.87 -0.32 16.94
C PHE A 177 -14.11 0.84 17.91
N CYS A 178 -13.11 1.17 18.72
CA CYS A 178 -13.13 2.32 19.62
C CYS A 178 -13.23 3.64 18.85
N LYS A 179 -12.48 3.75 17.75
CA LYS A 179 -12.53 4.89 16.82
C LYS A 179 -12.27 4.40 15.39
N VAL A 180 -12.99 5.01 14.47
CA VAL A 180 -12.84 4.78 13.03
C VAL A 180 -12.68 6.11 12.32
N SER A 181 -11.74 6.19 11.41
CA SER A 181 -11.68 7.23 10.38
C SER A 181 -11.52 6.59 9.00
N VAL A 182 -12.06 7.24 8.00
CA VAL A 182 -12.01 6.78 6.62
C VAL A 182 -11.27 7.78 5.74
N ARG A 183 -10.83 7.37 4.56
CA ARG A 183 -10.03 8.21 3.66
C ARG A 183 -10.88 9.03 2.67
N GLU A 184 -12.08 8.55 2.32
CA GLU A 184 -12.91 9.13 1.27
C GLU A 184 -14.38 9.35 1.68
N LYS A 185 -15.06 10.26 0.94
CA LYS A 185 -16.44 10.65 1.19
C LYS A 185 -17.45 9.51 1.01
N ASN A 186 -17.24 8.63 0.02
CA ASN A 186 -18.09 7.47 -0.19
C ASN A 186 -18.06 6.52 1.01
N ALA A 187 -16.87 6.23 1.56
CA ALA A 187 -16.72 5.39 2.75
C ALA A 187 -17.43 6.01 3.97
N GLN A 188 -17.34 7.34 4.17
CA GLN A 188 -18.07 8.05 5.23
C GLN A 188 -19.60 7.90 5.05
N LYS A 189 -20.09 8.09 3.82
CA LYS A 189 -21.50 7.95 3.48
C LYS A 189 -21.99 6.53 3.79
N TRP A 190 -21.31 5.52 3.28
CA TRP A 190 -21.67 4.11 3.49
C TRP A 190 -21.65 3.70 4.96
N THR A 191 -20.66 4.19 5.71
CA THR A 191 -20.61 3.95 7.16
C THR A 191 -21.80 4.57 7.87
N LEU A 192 -22.17 5.81 7.53
CA LEU A 192 -23.33 6.48 8.12
C LEU A 192 -24.64 5.73 7.79
N GLU A 193 -24.84 5.35 6.53
CA GLU A 193 -26.02 4.62 6.07
C GLU A 193 -26.19 3.26 6.77
N ALA A 194 -25.08 2.53 6.96
CA ALA A 194 -25.10 1.18 7.52
C ALA A 194 -25.16 1.14 9.05
N THR A 195 -24.57 2.12 9.72
CA THR A 195 -24.36 2.08 11.18
C THR A 195 -24.99 3.22 11.94
N GLY A 196 -25.51 4.25 11.25
CA GLY A 196 -25.96 5.51 11.86
C GLY A 196 -24.85 6.38 12.42
N LYS A 197 -23.57 5.96 12.31
CA LYS A 197 -22.41 6.67 12.86
C LYS A 197 -21.69 7.46 11.78
N LYS A 198 -21.58 8.78 11.95
CA LYS A 198 -20.74 9.62 11.10
C LYS A 198 -19.29 9.54 11.59
N VAL A 199 -18.40 9.00 10.74
CA VAL A 199 -16.96 8.91 11.02
C VAL A 199 -16.22 10.07 10.36
N PRO A 200 -15.08 10.54 10.92
CA PRO A 200 -14.26 11.57 10.28
C PRO A 200 -13.58 11.05 9.02
N ILE A 201 -13.33 11.96 8.08
CA ILE A 201 -12.42 11.73 6.95
C ILE A 201 -11.04 12.22 7.38
N CYS A 202 -10.03 11.35 7.25
CA CYS A 202 -8.64 11.67 7.54
C CYS A 202 -7.78 11.55 6.29
N LEU A 203 -6.67 12.28 6.27
CA LEU A 203 -5.70 12.18 5.20
C LEU A 203 -5.02 10.82 5.18
N ASP A 204 -4.60 10.39 4.00
CA ASP A 204 -3.66 9.28 3.89
C ASP A 204 -2.39 9.60 4.71
N PRO A 205 -1.82 8.63 5.44
CA PRO A 205 -0.63 8.86 6.26
C PRO A 205 0.53 9.48 5.50
N THR A 206 0.66 9.21 4.20
CA THR A 206 1.73 9.79 3.36
C THR A 206 1.69 11.31 3.31
N MET A 207 0.52 11.90 3.48
CA MET A 207 0.32 13.36 3.47
C MET A 207 0.55 14.04 4.82
N LEU A 208 0.92 13.30 5.84
CA LEU A 208 1.19 13.83 7.19
C LEU A 208 2.64 14.28 7.39
N TYR A 209 3.48 14.10 6.38
CA TYR A 209 4.90 14.39 6.42
C TYR A 209 5.30 15.39 5.35
N SER A 210 6.20 16.29 5.72
CA SER A 210 6.88 17.18 4.79
C SER A 210 7.93 16.42 3.96
N GLU A 211 8.42 17.04 2.90
CA GLU A 211 9.52 16.52 2.08
C GLU A 211 10.75 16.16 2.94
N SER A 212 11.18 17.08 3.80
CA SER A 212 12.33 16.86 4.68
C SER A 212 12.14 15.71 5.68
N GLU A 213 10.93 15.47 6.16
CA GLU A 213 10.64 14.33 7.02
C GLU A 213 10.67 13.02 6.23
N TRP A 214 10.21 13.01 4.98
CA TRP A 214 10.35 11.86 4.09
C TRP A 214 11.80 11.53 3.79
N GLU A 215 12.65 12.52 3.53
CA GLU A 215 14.08 12.33 3.29
C GLU A 215 14.82 11.78 4.51
N GLN A 216 14.33 12.08 5.71
CA GLN A 216 14.85 11.49 6.95
C GLN A 216 14.40 10.03 7.16
N MET A 217 13.21 9.68 6.67
CA MET A 217 12.64 8.34 6.84
C MET A 217 13.12 7.35 5.80
N VAL A 218 13.32 7.80 4.56
CA VAL A 218 13.69 6.96 3.42
C VAL A 218 14.94 7.52 2.76
N ASP A 219 15.91 6.67 2.54
CA ASP A 219 17.09 7.01 1.75
C ASP A 219 16.71 7.07 0.27
N ILE A 220 16.32 8.27 -0.16
CA ILE A 220 15.87 8.55 -1.52
C ILE A 220 17.09 8.72 -2.48
N GLY A 221 18.29 8.87 -1.92
CA GLY A 221 19.50 9.24 -2.65
C GLY A 221 19.63 10.75 -2.87
N ASN A 222 20.87 11.22 -2.89
CA ASN A 222 21.19 12.64 -3.06
C ASN A 222 21.34 13.06 -4.53
N GLU A 223 21.34 12.10 -5.45
CA GLU A 223 21.49 12.29 -6.88
C GLU A 223 20.31 11.69 -7.64
N PRO A 224 19.88 12.31 -8.75
CA PRO A 224 18.81 11.78 -9.58
C PRO A 224 19.25 10.45 -10.23
N ILE A 225 18.40 9.44 -10.20
CA ILE A 225 18.60 8.18 -10.93
C ILE A 225 18.55 8.40 -12.44
N ILE A 226 17.78 9.39 -12.89
CA ILE A 226 17.69 9.80 -14.29
C ILE A 226 18.34 11.17 -14.42
N ASN A 227 19.45 11.23 -15.16
CA ASN A 227 20.13 12.48 -15.45
C ASN A 227 19.35 13.37 -16.42
N GLY A 228 19.32 14.67 -16.12
CA GLY A 228 18.64 15.68 -16.94
C GLY A 228 17.16 15.82 -16.60
N LYS A 229 16.52 16.70 -17.37
CA LYS A 229 15.10 17.03 -17.17
C LYS A 229 14.18 15.96 -17.73
N TYR A 230 13.08 15.64 -17.04
CA TYR A 230 12.13 14.63 -17.50
C TYR A 230 10.73 14.82 -16.90
N ILE A 231 9.78 14.19 -17.56
CA ILE A 231 8.41 13.96 -17.07
C ILE A 231 8.36 12.57 -16.47
N PHE A 232 7.88 12.45 -15.25
CA PHE A 232 7.62 11.15 -14.64
C PHE A 232 6.12 10.88 -14.62
N TYR A 233 5.72 9.76 -15.22
CA TYR A 233 4.34 9.29 -15.27
C TYR A 233 4.18 8.01 -14.44
N TYR A 234 3.21 8.03 -13.52
CA TYR A 234 2.89 6.86 -12.67
C TYR A 234 1.44 6.44 -12.84
N CYS A 235 1.20 5.20 -13.26
CA CYS A 235 -0.14 4.68 -13.49
C CYS A 235 -0.23 3.15 -13.35
N PHE A 236 -1.46 2.65 -13.30
CA PHE A 236 -1.77 1.22 -13.37
C PHE A 236 -1.88 0.67 -14.80
N GLY A 237 -1.67 1.48 -15.80
CA GLY A 237 -1.67 1.08 -17.21
C GLY A 237 -1.76 2.28 -18.15
N ILE A 238 -1.26 2.10 -19.37
CA ILE A 238 -1.30 3.10 -20.42
C ILE A 238 -2.27 2.64 -21.50
N ASN A 239 -3.36 3.40 -21.72
CA ASN A 239 -4.23 3.23 -22.88
C ASN A 239 -3.75 4.13 -24.04
N GLU A 240 -4.42 4.03 -25.18
CA GLU A 240 -4.05 4.79 -26.39
C GLU A 240 -4.19 6.30 -26.22
N GLU A 241 -5.21 6.76 -25.51
CA GLU A 241 -5.45 8.19 -25.26
C GLU A 241 -4.37 8.78 -24.36
N ILE A 242 -4.05 8.09 -23.28
CA ILE A 242 -2.95 8.48 -22.39
C ILE A 242 -1.62 8.50 -23.14
N GLN A 243 -1.38 7.50 -24.00
CA GLN A 243 -0.17 7.47 -24.80
C GLN A 243 -0.06 8.68 -25.74
N LYS A 244 -1.13 9.03 -26.44
CA LYS A 244 -1.18 10.22 -27.31
C LYS A 244 -0.94 11.51 -26.52
N PHE A 245 -1.56 11.61 -25.34
CA PHE A 245 -1.36 12.76 -24.45
C PHE A 245 0.11 12.89 -24.00
N LEU A 246 0.72 11.80 -23.53
CA LEU A 246 2.12 11.81 -23.09
C LEU A 246 3.09 12.14 -24.25
N GLN A 247 2.82 11.66 -25.45
CA GLN A 247 3.60 12.00 -26.65
C GLN A 247 3.47 13.49 -27.01
N TRP A 248 2.24 14.02 -27.00
CA TRP A 248 1.99 15.44 -27.22
C TRP A 248 2.72 16.29 -26.18
N LEU A 249 2.65 15.90 -24.89
CA LEU A 249 3.30 16.63 -23.82
C LEU A 249 4.83 16.60 -23.95
N SER A 250 5.40 15.44 -24.26
CA SER A 250 6.84 15.30 -24.54
C SER A 250 7.28 16.20 -25.68
N HIS A 251 6.52 16.24 -26.78
CA HIS A 251 6.81 17.12 -27.90
C HIS A 251 6.70 18.60 -27.52
N LYS A 252 5.69 18.99 -26.76
CA LYS A 252 5.49 20.39 -26.33
C LYS A 252 6.56 20.89 -25.37
N THR A 253 7.04 20.04 -24.49
CA THR A 253 8.02 20.40 -23.44
C THR A 253 9.46 20.16 -23.89
N GLY A 254 9.69 19.32 -24.90
CA GLY A 254 11.02 18.80 -25.25
C GLY A 254 11.58 17.79 -24.24
N LEU A 255 10.78 17.38 -23.25
CA LEU A 255 11.24 16.49 -22.18
C LEU A 255 10.88 15.03 -22.49
N PRO A 256 11.80 14.08 -22.19
CA PRO A 256 11.47 12.66 -22.25
C PRO A 256 10.48 12.27 -21.15
N VAL A 257 9.58 11.34 -21.46
CA VAL A 257 8.66 10.76 -20.50
C VAL A 257 9.22 9.43 -19.99
N TYR A 258 9.32 9.31 -18.67
CA TYR A 258 9.60 8.05 -17.99
C TYR A 258 8.37 7.56 -17.25
N PHE A 259 8.17 6.26 -17.22
CA PHE A 259 7.06 5.66 -16.47
C PHE A 259 7.48 4.38 -15.77
N ILE A 260 6.73 4.03 -14.75
CA ILE A 260 6.80 2.73 -14.09
C ILE A 260 5.44 2.05 -14.16
N GLU A 261 5.45 0.78 -14.39
CA GLU A 261 4.26 -0.07 -14.48
C GLU A 261 4.60 -1.42 -13.82
N ALA A 262 3.66 -2.06 -13.16
CA ALA A 262 3.89 -3.35 -12.50
C ALA A 262 4.40 -4.41 -13.50
N LYS A 263 3.60 -5.45 -13.82
CA LYS A 263 4.04 -6.52 -14.72
C LYS A 263 3.57 -6.38 -16.16
N GLU A 264 2.61 -5.52 -16.43
CA GLU A 264 1.93 -5.40 -17.73
C GLU A 264 2.88 -4.91 -18.84
N TRP A 265 3.99 -4.27 -18.48
CA TRP A 265 5.03 -3.87 -19.43
C TRP A 265 5.60 -5.06 -20.22
N THR A 266 5.62 -6.26 -19.64
CA THR A 266 6.10 -7.47 -20.30
C THR A 266 5.17 -7.95 -21.41
N LEU A 267 3.89 -7.61 -21.34
CA LEU A 267 2.85 -8.00 -22.29
C LEU A 267 2.68 -7.00 -23.41
N LYS A 268 2.95 -5.73 -23.08
CA LYS A 268 2.87 -4.64 -24.03
C LYS A 268 4.28 -4.29 -24.40
N MET A 269 4.69 -4.62 -25.58
CA MET A 269 6.03 -4.29 -26.02
C MET A 269 6.26 -2.78 -25.90
N CYS A 270 7.22 -2.43 -25.05
CA CYS A 270 7.32 -1.15 -24.37
C CYS A 270 8.04 -0.06 -25.15
N TRP A 271 7.90 -0.08 -26.45
CA TRP A 271 8.42 0.88 -27.36
C TRP A 271 7.32 1.75 -27.85
N ARG A 272 6.71 2.36 -26.94
CA ARG A 272 5.70 3.34 -27.23
C ARG A 272 6.35 4.68 -27.54
N HIS A 273 6.97 4.77 -28.75
CA HIS A 273 7.29 6.05 -29.36
C HIS A 273 7.86 7.12 -28.40
N GLY A 274 9.04 6.85 -27.83
CA GLY A 274 9.74 7.81 -26.96
C GLY A 274 9.38 7.78 -25.48
N ILE A 275 8.37 7.03 -25.05
CA ILE A 275 8.08 6.83 -23.63
C ILE A 275 9.01 5.74 -23.10
N LYS A 276 9.76 6.04 -22.03
CA LYS A 276 10.79 5.19 -21.48
C LYS A 276 10.29 4.48 -20.22
N LEU A 277 10.53 3.17 -20.14
CA LEU A 277 10.18 2.36 -18.96
C LEU A 277 11.34 2.28 -17.96
N VAL A 278 11.04 2.55 -16.69
CA VAL A 278 11.92 2.18 -15.57
C VAL A 278 11.52 0.79 -15.07
N LYS A 279 12.38 -0.20 -15.25
CA LYS A 279 12.04 -1.61 -15.02
C LYS A 279 12.20 -2.08 -13.59
N HIS A 280 13.26 -1.63 -12.92
CA HIS A 280 13.61 -2.09 -11.58
C HIS A 280 13.42 -0.95 -10.60
N TYR A 281 12.43 -1.05 -9.76
CA TYR A 281 12.10 -0.01 -8.80
C TYR A 281 11.48 -0.60 -7.54
N GLY A 282 11.73 0.08 -6.44
CA GLY A 282 11.02 -0.05 -5.18
C GLY A 282 10.47 1.32 -4.77
N PRO A 283 9.87 1.45 -3.59
CA PRO A 283 9.35 2.74 -3.12
C PRO A 283 10.39 3.85 -2.99
N ASP A 284 11.65 3.52 -2.67
CA ASP A 284 12.78 4.44 -2.62
C ASP A 284 13.13 5.00 -4.01
N VAL A 285 13.25 4.13 -5.01
CA VAL A 285 13.45 4.53 -6.41
C VAL A 285 12.26 5.35 -6.92
N TYR A 286 11.03 4.95 -6.60
CA TYR A 286 9.84 5.73 -6.94
C TYR A 286 9.91 7.14 -6.35
N MET A 287 10.28 7.29 -5.08
CA MET A 287 10.41 8.60 -4.44
C MET A 287 11.52 9.44 -5.07
N ASN A 288 12.65 8.85 -5.45
CA ASN A 288 13.70 9.54 -6.20
C ASN A 288 13.17 10.07 -7.53
N LEU A 289 12.47 9.22 -8.29
CA LEU A 289 11.89 9.63 -9.57
C LEU A 289 10.85 10.75 -9.44
N VAL A 290 10.06 10.77 -8.36
CA VAL A 290 9.12 11.86 -8.07
C VAL A 290 9.86 13.14 -7.69
N LYS A 291 10.86 13.03 -6.81
CA LYS A 291 11.62 14.17 -6.29
C LYS A 291 12.34 14.97 -7.38
N TYR A 292 12.95 14.27 -8.31
CA TYR A 292 13.80 14.89 -9.36
C TYR A 292 13.08 15.09 -10.70
N ALA A 293 11.79 14.78 -10.81
CA ALA A 293 11.01 15.04 -12.01
C ALA A 293 10.71 16.54 -12.16
N ASP A 294 10.87 17.07 -13.38
CA ASP A 294 10.40 18.44 -13.68
C ASP A 294 8.87 18.51 -13.73
N LEU A 295 8.24 17.41 -14.09
CA LEU A 295 6.78 17.26 -14.09
C LEU A 295 6.41 15.83 -13.67
N PHE A 296 5.52 15.72 -12.68
CA PHE A 296 4.93 14.46 -12.23
C PHE A 296 3.45 14.41 -12.59
N ILE A 297 3.01 13.28 -13.19
CA ILE A 297 1.64 13.04 -13.65
C ILE A 297 1.14 11.68 -13.16
#